data_07c6eb8cddcf1ff0509a994deb1eecbe
#
_entry.id   07c6eb8cddcf1ff0509a994deb1eecbe
#
_cell.length_a   1.000
_cell.length_b   1.000
_cell.length_c   1.000
_cell.angle_alpha   90.00
_cell.angle_beta   90.00
_cell.angle_gamma   90.00
#
_symmetry.space_group_name_H-M   'P 1'
#
loop_
_entity.id
_entity.type
_entity.pdbx_description
1 polymer ?
#
loop_
_entity_poly.entity_id
_entity_poly.type
_entity_poly.pdbx_seq_one_letter_code
_entity_poly.pdbx_strand_id
1 'polypeptide(L)'
;MKKVAIIGALLMLAGCAEVENYHNVVKTPAPAGLEGYWQTNGPQRSLVSPEAIGSLVITHAGDTLDCRQWQRVIALPGKLTMLSGELTNVTVNRDLYAIEREGSTLEYDGMTLQRVTRPTAECAAALEKSPLPTPLP
;
A
#
# COMPACT_ATOMS: atom_id res chain seq x y z
N MET A 1 39.89 10.77 0.04
CA MET A 1 39.15 10.34 -1.17
C MET A 1 38.50 8.96 -1.01
N LYS A 2 39.26 7.92 -0.60
CA LYS A 2 38.68 6.57 -0.42
C LYS A 2 37.56 6.52 0.62
N LYS A 3 37.65 7.34 1.71
CA LYS A 3 36.62 7.39 2.74
C LYS A 3 35.29 7.96 2.23
N VAL A 4 35.32 8.92 1.31
CA VAL A 4 34.12 9.52 0.72
C VAL A 4 33.40 8.51 -0.17
N ALA A 5 34.13 7.71 -0.94
CA ALA A 5 33.54 6.67 -1.79
C ALA A 5 32.87 5.57 -0.96
N ILE A 6 33.45 5.17 0.18
CA ILE A 6 32.90 4.17 1.09
C ILE A 6 31.59 4.69 1.72
N ILE A 7 31.55 5.95 2.15
CA ILE A 7 30.34 6.56 2.72
C ILE A 7 29.23 6.61 1.68
N GLY A 8 29.54 6.96 0.43
CA GLY A 8 28.57 6.95 -0.66
C GLY A 8 27.98 5.56 -0.93
N ALA A 9 28.82 4.51 -0.90
CA ALA A 9 28.37 3.15 -1.08
C ALA A 9 27.45 2.67 0.06
N LEU A 10 27.76 3.04 1.30
CA LEU A 10 26.91 2.73 2.45
C LEU A 10 25.55 3.41 2.37
N LEU A 11 25.49 4.66 1.94
CA LEU A 11 24.24 5.38 1.75
C LEU A 11 23.36 4.74 0.66
N MET A 12 23.95 4.26 -0.41
CA MET A 12 23.23 3.52 -1.46
C MET A 12 22.67 2.22 -0.94
N LEU A 13 23.42 1.47 -0.14
CA LEU A 13 22.94 0.23 0.48
C LEU A 13 21.80 0.48 1.47
N ALA A 14 21.87 1.57 2.26
CA ALA A 14 20.80 1.94 3.19
C ALA A 14 19.51 2.35 2.46
N GLY A 15 19.59 2.86 1.22
CA GLY A 15 18.44 3.21 0.41
C GLY A 15 17.72 2.04 -0.24
N CYS A 16 18.34 0.84 -0.24
CA CYS A 16 17.76 -0.37 -0.85
C CYS A 16 17.11 -1.23 0.23
N ALA A 17 16.11 -0.68 0.93
CA ALA A 17 15.37 -1.44 1.93
C ALA A 17 14.58 -2.56 1.26
N GLU A 18 14.80 -3.80 1.69
CA GLU A 18 14.06 -4.96 1.24
C GLU A 18 13.43 -5.67 2.44
N VAL A 19 12.26 -6.25 2.21
CA VAL A 19 11.60 -7.11 3.18
C VAL A 19 11.83 -8.55 2.76
N GLU A 20 12.64 -9.27 3.52
CA GLU A 20 12.95 -10.67 3.23
C GLU A 20 11.84 -11.62 3.67
N ASN A 21 11.15 -11.28 4.76
CA ASN A 21 10.11 -12.12 5.34
C ASN A 21 8.92 -11.25 5.77
N TYR A 22 7.80 -11.45 5.11
CA TYR A 22 6.57 -10.72 5.40
C TYR A 22 6.11 -10.88 6.87
N HIS A 23 6.28 -12.08 7.45
CA HIS A 23 5.86 -12.32 8.83
C HIS A 23 6.64 -11.51 9.86
N ASN A 24 7.86 -11.10 9.52
CA ASN A 24 8.70 -10.30 10.40
C ASN A 24 8.42 -8.80 10.29
N VAL A 25 7.57 -8.38 9.37
CA VAL A 25 7.20 -6.97 9.25
C VAL A 25 6.38 -6.56 10.46
N VAL A 26 6.86 -5.54 11.16
CA VAL A 26 6.18 -4.98 12.33
C VAL A 26 5.10 -4.01 11.86
N LYS A 27 3.86 -4.38 12.09
CA LYS A 27 2.72 -3.58 11.70
C LYS A 27 2.62 -2.30 12.54
N THR A 28 2.39 -1.18 11.86
CA THR A 28 2.19 0.13 12.47
C THR A 28 0.72 0.51 12.35
N PRO A 29 0.08 1.02 13.41
CA PRO A 29 -1.29 1.53 13.31
C PRO A 29 -1.39 2.62 12.26
N ALA A 30 -2.56 2.71 11.61
CA ALA A 30 -2.80 3.76 10.63
C ALA A 30 -2.75 5.14 11.29
N PRO A 31 -2.03 6.11 10.71
CA PRO A 31 -2.10 7.49 11.18
C PRO A 31 -3.54 8.02 11.14
N ALA A 32 -3.82 9.01 11.99
CA ALA A 32 -5.15 9.59 12.09
C ALA A 32 -5.66 10.03 10.71
N GLY A 33 -6.87 9.61 10.37
CA GLY A 33 -7.52 9.95 9.10
C GLY A 33 -7.08 9.10 7.91
N LEU A 34 -6.19 8.12 8.09
CA LEU A 34 -5.74 7.28 6.99
C LEU A 34 -6.56 5.99 6.87
N GLU A 35 -7.12 5.48 7.98
CA GLU A 35 -7.97 4.30 7.90
C GLU A 35 -9.18 4.56 7.01
N GLY A 36 -9.60 3.58 6.26
CA GLY A 36 -10.74 3.70 5.37
C GLY A 36 -10.58 2.94 4.07
N TYR A 37 -11.46 3.28 3.14
CA TYR A 37 -11.48 2.73 1.80
C TYR A 37 -11.04 3.80 0.81
N TRP A 38 -10.02 3.48 0.01
CA TRP A 38 -9.43 4.38 -0.96
C TRP A 38 -9.49 3.76 -2.35
N GLN A 39 -9.76 4.57 -3.36
CA GLN A 39 -9.99 4.06 -4.70
C GLN A 39 -9.62 5.09 -5.75
N THR A 40 -9.12 4.63 -6.91
CA THR A 40 -8.89 5.50 -8.05
C THR A 40 -10.21 6.06 -8.59
N ASN A 41 -10.17 7.28 -9.10
CA ASN A 41 -11.29 7.90 -9.78
C ASN A 41 -10.89 8.21 -11.23
N GLY A 42 -11.30 7.34 -12.13
CA GLY A 42 -10.96 7.45 -13.54
C GLY A 42 -9.58 6.86 -13.89
N PRO A 43 -9.13 7.10 -15.13
CA PRO A 43 -7.90 6.50 -15.64
C PRO A 43 -6.65 6.91 -14.87
N GLN A 44 -5.72 5.97 -14.72
CA GLN A 44 -4.42 6.18 -14.09
C GLN A 44 -3.33 5.67 -15.01
N ARG A 45 -2.22 6.38 -15.09
CA ARG A 45 -1.07 6.00 -15.95
C ARG A 45 -0.40 4.70 -15.50
N SER A 46 -0.43 4.42 -14.21
CA SER A 46 0.21 3.24 -13.63
C SER A 46 -0.62 1.97 -13.76
N LEU A 47 -1.88 2.08 -14.19
CA LEU A 47 -2.75 0.92 -14.39
C LEU A 47 -2.75 0.49 -15.86
N VAL A 48 -2.94 -0.81 -16.07
CA VAL A 48 -2.84 -1.45 -17.40
C VAL A 48 -3.91 -0.99 -18.38
N SER A 49 -4.99 -0.41 -17.90
CA SER A 49 -6.12 0.03 -18.73
C SER A 49 -6.80 1.24 -18.10
N PRO A 50 -7.39 2.14 -18.91
CA PRO A 50 -8.23 3.21 -18.37
C PRO A 50 -9.45 2.73 -17.57
N GLU A 51 -9.85 1.49 -17.78
CA GLU A 51 -10.98 0.88 -17.06
C GLU A 51 -10.57 0.18 -15.77
N ALA A 52 -9.25 0.00 -15.54
CA ALA A 52 -8.78 -0.65 -14.34
C ALA A 52 -9.04 0.21 -13.10
N ILE A 53 -9.35 -0.46 -11.99
CA ILE A 53 -9.60 0.20 -10.70
C ILE A 53 -8.55 -0.29 -9.70
N GLY A 54 -7.88 0.66 -9.07
CA GLY A 54 -6.98 0.39 -7.94
C GLY A 54 -7.66 0.81 -6.64
N SER A 55 -7.59 -0.03 -5.63
CA SER A 55 -8.17 0.22 -4.32
C SER A 55 -7.21 -0.16 -3.22
N LEU A 56 -7.31 0.55 -2.09
CA LEU A 56 -6.56 0.25 -0.89
C LEU A 56 -7.48 0.35 0.31
N VAL A 57 -7.62 -0.73 1.05
CA VAL A 57 -8.34 -0.75 2.33
C VAL A 57 -7.29 -0.66 3.42
N ILE A 58 -7.50 0.23 4.39
CA ILE A 58 -6.60 0.41 5.53
C ILE A 58 -7.41 0.31 6.80
N THR A 59 -7.09 -0.66 7.66
CA THR A 59 -7.70 -0.79 8.98
C THR A 59 -6.99 0.11 9.99
N HIS A 60 -7.65 0.39 11.11
CA HIS A 60 -7.07 1.19 12.19
C HIS A 60 -5.74 0.61 12.67
N ALA A 61 -5.65 -0.69 12.79
CA ALA A 61 -4.44 -1.35 13.29
C ALA A 61 -3.32 -1.48 12.24
N GLY A 62 -3.56 -1.09 11.00
CA GLY A 62 -2.54 -1.10 9.94
C GLY A 62 -2.53 -2.33 9.07
N ASP A 63 -3.59 -3.13 9.07
CA ASP A 63 -3.77 -4.15 8.05
C ASP A 63 -4.32 -3.52 6.79
N THR A 64 -3.93 -4.03 5.65
CA THR A 64 -4.34 -3.47 4.37
C THR A 64 -4.81 -4.55 3.40
N LEU A 65 -5.58 -4.12 2.41
CA LEU A 65 -5.86 -4.91 1.22
C LEU A 65 -5.60 -4.03 -0.01
N ASP A 66 -4.66 -4.44 -0.83
CA ASP A 66 -4.40 -3.85 -2.14
C ASP A 66 -5.23 -4.66 -3.15
N CYS A 67 -6.22 -4.04 -3.74
CA CYS A 67 -7.17 -4.70 -4.63
C CYS A 67 -7.17 -4.03 -5.99
N ARG A 68 -6.80 -4.78 -7.02
CA ARG A 68 -6.74 -4.28 -8.38
C ARG A 68 -7.67 -5.06 -9.29
N GLN A 69 -8.45 -4.36 -10.07
CA GLN A 69 -9.51 -4.92 -10.89
C GLN A 69 -9.35 -4.50 -12.34
N TRP A 70 -9.16 -5.46 -13.21
CA TRP A 70 -9.30 -5.34 -14.66
C TRP A 70 -9.33 -6.75 -15.25
N GLN A 71 -10.47 -7.16 -15.83
CA GLN A 71 -10.72 -8.52 -16.30
C GLN A 71 -10.71 -9.58 -15.19
N ARG A 72 -9.93 -9.39 -14.15
CA ARG A 72 -9.91 -10.21 -12.94
C ARG A 72 -9.58 -9.33 -11.73
N VAL A 73 -9.75 -9.91 -10.54
CA VAL A 73 -9.43 -9.23 -9.28
C VAL A 73 -8.15 -9.83 -8.71
N ILE A 74 -7.20 -8.96 -8.39
CA ILE A 74 -5.99 -9.32 -7.67
C ILE A 74 -6.04 -8.57 -6.34
N ALA A 75 -6.23 -9.30 -5.24
CA ALA A 75 -6.33 -8.73 -3.91
C ALA A 75 -5.23 -9.30 -3.03
N LEU A 76 -4.37 -8.42 -2.53
CA LEU A 76 -3.21 -8.79 -1.72
C LEU A 76 -3.33 -8.16 -0.33
N PRO A 77 -3.41 -8.96 0.73
CA PRO A 77 -3.27 -8.45 2.09
C PRO A 77 -1.90 -7.82 2.30
N GLY A 78 -1.82 -6.88 3.22
CA GLY A 78 -0.57 -6.22 3.54
C GLY A 78 -0.56 -5.66 4.96
N LYS A 79 0.56 -5.02 5.28
CA LYS A 79 0.79 -4.37 6.58
C LYS A 79 1.37 -2.99 6.36
N LEU A 80 0.86 -2.00 7.09
CA LEU A 80 1.53 -0.72 7.18
C LEU A 80 2.76 -0.85 8.08
N THR A 81 3.85 -0.24 7.65
CA THR A 81 5.07 -0.15 8.46
C THR A 81 5.85 1.10 8.07
N MET A 82 6.77 1.50 8.94
CA MET A 82 7.69 2.60 8.64
C MET A 82 8.98 2.01 8.07
N LEU A 83 9.31 2.38 6.85
CA LEU A 83 10.58 2.01 6.21
C LEU A 83 11.31 3.26 5.78
N SER A 84 12.56 3.41 6.26
CA SER A 84 13.39 4.58 5.94
C SER A 84 12.68 5.92 6.17
N GLY A 85 11.88 6.00 7.23
CA GLY A 85 11.14 7.21 7.58
C GLY A 85 9.85 7.44 6.79
N GLU A 86 9.47 6.52 5.91
CA GLU A 86 8.26 6.62 5.11
C GLU A 86 7.22 5.57 5.50
N LEU A 87 5.96 5.98 5.57
CA LEU A 87 4.86 5.05 5.74
C LEU A 87 4.72 4.23 4.46
N THR A 88 4.79 2.91 4.61
CA THR A 88 4.84 1.99 3.48
C THR A 88 3.84 0.87 3.68
N ASN A 89 3.14 0.49 2.63
CA ASN A 89 2.36 -0.73 2.61
C ASN A 89 3.24 -1.86 2.08
N VAL A 90 3.42 -2.90 2.89
CA VAL A 90 4.12 -4.11 2.50
C VAL A 90 3.09 -5.17 2.21
N THR A 91 2.98 -5.60 0.96
CA THR A 91 2.04 -6.65 0.58
C THR A 91 2.56 -8.03 0.96
N VAL A 92 1.68 -9.00 0.99
CA VAL A 92 2.05 -10.40 1.26
C VAL A 92 3.06 -10.94 0.25
N ASN A 93 3.11 -10.36 -0.95
CA ASN A 93 4.13 -10.67 -1.97
C ASN A 93 5.42 -9.88 -1.79
N ARG A 94 5.54 -9.11 -0.71
CA ARG A 94 6.69 -8.29 -0.37
C ARG A 94 6.92 -7.10 -1.30
N ASP A 95 5.86 -6.65 -1.98
CA ASP A 95 5.89 -5.36 -2.67
C ASP A 95 5.93 -4.24 -1.65
N LEU A 96 6.68 -3.19 -1.92
CA LEU A 96 6.86 -2.04 -1.04
C LEU A 96 6.30 -0.81 -1.75
N TYR A 97 5.20 -0.28 -1.24
CA TYR A 97 4.56 0.90 -1.82
C TYR A 97 4.42 1.98 -0.76
N ALA A 98 5.17 3.07 -0.92
CA ALA A 98 5.04 4.23 -0.04
C ALA A 98 3.65 4.84 -0.16
N ILE A 99 3.15 5.35 0.95
CA ILE A 99 1.87 6.05 1.01
C ILE A 99 2.14 7.51 1.34
N GLU A 100 1.74 8.41 0.45
CA GLU A 100 1.86 9.84 0.66
C GLU A 100 0.48 10.47 0.65
N ARG A 101 0.19 11.26 1.68
CA ARG A 101 -1.07 11.98 1.74
C ARG A 101 -0.91 13.35 1.11
N GLU A 102 -1.78 13.65 0.15
CA GLU A 102 -1.83 14.94 -0.53
C GLU A 102 -3.23 15.54 -0.38
N GLY A 103 -3.43 16.35 0.66
CA GLY A 103 -4.75 16.90 0.96
C GLY A 103 -5.77 15.79 1.25
N SER A 104 -6.77 15.65 0.39
CA SER A 104 -7.83 14.65 0.52
C SER A 104 -7.56 13.36 -0.25
N THR A 105 -6.39 13.24 -0.91
CA THR A 105 -6.03 12.07 -1.71
C THR A 105 -4.81 11.37 -1.15
N LEU A 106 -4.59 10.14 -1.62
CA LEU A 106 -3.36 9.38 -1.38
C LEU A 106 -2.64 9.13 -2.69
N GLU A 107 -1.32 9.33 -2.68
CA GLU A 107 -0.46 8.83 -3.73
C GLU A 107 0.07 7.46 -3.31
N TYR A 108 -0.16 6.45 -4.15
CA TYR A 108 0.15 5.06 -3.84
C TYR A 108 0.45 4.30 -5.15
N ASP A 109 1.67 3.80 -5.27
CA ASP A 109 2.11 3.04 -6.47
C ASP A 109 1.80 3.75 -7.80
N GLY A 110 2.07 5.06 -7.85
CA GLY A 110 1.80 5.86 -9.04
C GLY A 110 0.33 6.16 -9.30
N MET A 111 -0.55 5.79 -8.38
CA MET A 111 -1.98 6.08 -8.45
C MET A 111 -2.36 7.20 -7.49
N THR A 112 -3.36 7.96 -7.87
CA THR A 112 -4.03 8.91 -6.98
C THR A 112 -5.34 8.29 -6.51
N LEU A 113 -5.47 8.06 -5.22
CA LEU A 113 -6.63 7.43 -4.61
C LEU A 113 -7.47 8.48 -3.87
N GLN A 114 -8.77 8.36 -3.98
CA GLN A 114 -9.74 9.16 -3.24
C GLN A 114 -10.44 8.29 -2.21
N ARG A 115 -10.85 8.89 -1.10
CA ARG A 115 -11.63 8.18 -0.08
C ARG A 115 -13.02 7.86 -0.63
N VAL A 116 -13.45 6.62 -0.40
CA VAL A 116 -14.82 6.16 -0.73
C VAL A 116 -15.45 5.58 0.53
N THR A 117 -16.77 5.44 0.52
CA THR A 117 -17.52 4.97 1.71
C THR A 117 -17.52 3.46 1.84
N ARG A 118 -17.28 2.74 0.75
CA ARG A 118 -17.24 1.27 0.73
C ARG A 118 -16.39 0.80 -0.43
N PRO A 119 -15.83 -0.42 -0.34
CA PRO A 119 -15.10 -1.01 -1.47
C PRO A 119 -16.05 -1.37 -2.61
N THR A 120 -15.48 -1.64 -3.78
CA THR A 120 -16.25 -2.22 -4.89
C THR A 120 -16.80 -3.58 -4.47
N ALA A 121 -17.85 -4.06 -5.16
CA ALA A 121 -18.42 -5.38 -4.87
C ALA A 121 -17.39 -6.49 -5.00
N GLU A 122 -16.49 -6.39 -5.97
CA GLU A 122 -15.43 -7.38 -6.22
C GLU A 122 -14.40 -7.39 -5.08
N CYS A 123 -13.99 -6.22 -4.60
CA CYS A 123 -13.06 -6.12 -3.48
C CYS A 123 -13.72 -6.52 -2.17
N ALA A 124 -15.00 -6.21 -1.98
CA ALA A 124 -15.78 -6.69 -0.83
C ALA A 124 -15.85 -8.21 -0.80
N ALA A 125 -16.07 -8.85 -1.95
CA ALA A 125 -16.06 -10.30 -2.07
C ALA A 125 -14.68 -10.89 -1.73
N ALA A 126 -13.60 -10.24 -2.14
CA ALA A 126 -12.25 -10.66 -1.79
C ALA A 126 -12.00 -10.57 -0.27
N LEU A 127 -12.50 -9.52 0.38
CA LEU A 127 -12.42 -9.38 1.84
C LEU A 127 -13.19 -10.48 2.56
N GLU A 128 -14.33 -10.89 2.04
CA GLU A 128 -15.11 -11.99 2.62
C GLU A 128 -14.38 -13.33 2.53
N LYS A 129 -13.68 -13.59 1.43
CA LYS A 129 -12.91 -14.82 1.22
C LYS A 129 -11.63 -14.87 2.06
N SER A 130 -11.01 -13.71 2.26
CA SER A 130 -9.76 -13.58 3.01
C SER A 130 -9.86 -12.38 3.93
N PRO A 131 -10.56 -12.52 5.07
CA PRO A 131 -10.73 -11.42 6.02
C PRO A 131 -9.37 -10.92 6.53
N LEU A 132 -9.27 -9.60 6.73
CA LEU A 132 -8.11 -9.02 7.36
C LEU A 132 -8.11 -9.34 8.86
N PRO A 133 -6.91 -9.43 9.50
CA PRO A 133 -6.80 -9.78 10.91
C PRO A 133 -7.49 -8.80 11.86
N THR A 134 -7.71 -7.56 11.44
CA THR A 134 -8.32 -6.52 12.27
C THR A 134 -9.62 -6.01 11.65
N PRO A 135 -10.51 -5.38 12.46
CA PRO A 135 -11.79 -4.91 11.95
C PRO A 135 -11.67 -3.92 10.81
N LEU A 136 -12.59 -4.00 9.85
CA LEU A 136 -12.69 -3.05 8.74
C LEU A 136 -13.09 -1.66 9.25
N PRO A 137 -12.73 -0.62 8.50
CA PRO A 137 -13.13 0.74 8.83
C PRO A 137 -14.64 0.94 8.86
#